data_21a7f8c66804d2e9b92487b39d536082
#
_entry.id   21a7f8c66804d2e9b92487b39d536082
#
_cell.length_a   1.000
_cell.length_b   1.000
_cell.length_c   1.000
_cell.angle_alpha   90.00
_cell.angle_beta   90.00
_cell.angle_gamma   90.00
#
_symmetry.space_group_name_H-M   'P 1'
#
loop_
_entity.id
_entity.type
_entity.pdbx_description
1 polymer ?
#
loop_
_entity_poly.entity_id
_entity_poly.type
_entity_poly.pdbx_seq_one_letter_code
_entity_poly.pdbx_strand_id
1 'polypeptide(L)'
;MISFDALAGNNALKNSLKHALNERFPQTVLLSGDDPAALKTLATVLAAGILCEGAGSHPCGNCLPCRKVEQGVHPDLMIVDEGEAELKVDLARQLKAENAIIPNDGERRVTVIHHAQNLNPMAQNALLKELEEPPAYAFFILTAEQPDSLLQTVRSRCTKFALEPSQAAVSDEEAASLLAPYLSAVAERREDRMMLSAMGLEKTPRRALLGVLGILQAAVRDAIFVSKA
;
A
#
# COMPACT_ATOMS: atom_id res chain seq x y z
N MET A 1 18.10 8.83 -2.22
CA MET A 1 17.86 9.50 -0.90
C MET A 1 16.42 9.25 -0.49
N ILE A 2 16.23 8.62 0.64
CA ILE A 2 14.89 8.25 1.14
C ILE A 2 14.17 9.50 1.67
N SER A 3 13.04 9.84 1.06
CA SER A 3 12.20 10.98 1.45
C SER A 3 10.75 10.79 1.04
N PHE A 4 9.85 11.59 1.60
CA PHE A 4 8.44 11.60 1.18
C PHE A 4 8.23 12.07 -0.27
N ASP A 5 9.23 12.67 -0.90
CA ASP A 5 9.13 13.14 -2.29
C ASP A 5 9.13 11.97 -3.29
N ALA A 6 9.61 10.79 -2.85
CA ALA A 6 9.51 9.56 -3.64
C ALA A 6 8.06 9.09 -3.87
N LEU A 7 7.10 9.57 -3.06
CA LEU A 7 5.69 9.28 -3.23
C LEU A 7 5.03 10.40 -4.06
N ALA A 8 4.42 10.08 -5.18
CA ALA A 8 3.67 11.06 -5.98
C ALA A 8 2.35 11.43 -5.29
N GLY A 9 1.91 12.68 -5.42
CA GLY A 9 0.66 13.16 -4.82
C GLY A 9 0.62 13.06 -3.29
N ASN A 10 -0.55 12.79 -2.73
CA ASN A 10 -0.77 12.52 -1.30
C ASN A 10 -0.26 13.61 -0.33
N ASN A 11 -0.32 14.89 -0.72
CA ASN A 11 0.32 15.97 0.02
C ASN A 11 -0.24 16.16 1.44
N ALA A 12 -1.56 16.02 1.62
CA ALA A 12 -2.19 16.10 2.93
C ALA A 12 -1.70 14.97 3.86
N LEU A 13 -1.66 13.73 3.33
CA LEU A 13 -1.16 12.56 4.04
C LEU A 13 0.32 12.71 4.42
N LYS A 14 1.17 13.15 3.46
CA LYS A 14 2.60 13.39 3.71
C LYS A 14 2.83 14.39 4.86
N ASN A 15 2.09 15.49 4.86
CA ASN A 15 2.20 16.51 5.91
C ASN A 15 1.78 15.96 7.27
N SER A 16 0.67 15.22 7.32
CA SER A 16 0.21 14.55 8.54
C SER A 16 1.24 13.56 9.08
N LEU A 17 1.83 12.73 8.20
CA LEU A 17 2.83 11.74 8.59
C LEU A 17 4.15 12.39 9.02
N LYS A 18 4.61 13.43 8.34
CA LYS A 18 5.79 14.22 8.76
C LYS A 18 5.59 14.81 10.16
N HIS A 19 4.41 15.37 10.41
CA HIS A 19 4.08 15.92 11.73
C HIS A 19 4.07 14.83 12.81
N ALA A 20 3.40 13.69 12.54
CA ALA A 20 3.37 12.56 13.46
C ALA A 20 4.76 12.00 13.78
N LEU A 21 5.65 11.88 12.78
CA LEU A 21 7.03 11.40 12.98
C LEU A 21 7.85 12.33 13.89
N ASN A 22 7.60 13.64 13.85
CA ASN A 22 8.32 14.61 14.65
C ASN A 22 7.77 14.74 16.09
N GLU A 23 6.52 14.38 16.32
CA GLU A 23 5.90 14.47 17.65
C GLU A 23 5.78 13.08 18.31
N ARG A 24 4.74 12.34 17.91
CA ARG A 24 4.47 10.99 18.41
C ARG A 24 3.88 10.13 17.31
N PHE A 25 4.70 9.24 16.76
CA PHE A 25 4.23 8.29 15.76
C PHE A 25 3.50 7.10 16.42
N PRO A 26 2.34 6.67 15.91
CA PRO A 26 1.64 5.50 16.43
C PRO A 26 2.47 4.23 16.20
N GLN A 27 2.50 3.35 17.22
CA GLN A 27 3.30 2.12 17.15
C GLN A 27 2.76 1.10 16.14
N THR A 28 1.45 1.13 15.85
CA THR A 28 0.81 0.21 14.92
C THR A 28 0.04 0.98 13.87
N VAL A 29 0.44 0.81 12.62
CA VAL A 29 -0.08 1.55 11.46
C VAL A 29 -0.54 0.59 10.37
N LEU A 30 -1.68 0.88 9.76
CA LEU A 30 -2.17 0.24 8.55
C LEU A 30 -2.19 1.25 7.41
N LEU A 31 -1.35 1.02 6.42
CA LEU A 31 -1.33 1.77 5.16
C LEU A 31 -2.22 1.06 4.15
N SER A 32 -3.14 1.76 3.53
CA SER A 32 -4.01 1.21 2.50
C SER A 32 -4.00 2.05 1.24
N GLY A 33 -4.17 1.41 0.10
CA GLY A 33 -4.18 2.06 -1.22
C GLY A 33 -4.24 1.04 -2.33
N ASP A 34 -4.45 1.49 -3.55
CA ASP A 34 -4.58 0.65 -4.75
C ASP A 34 -3.25 0.43 -5.49
N ASP A 35 -2.17 1.10 -5.07
CA ASP A 35 -0.84 0.97 -5.66
C ASP A 35 0.13 0.31 -4.67
N PRO A 36 0.47 -0.98 -4.86
CA PRO A 36 1.40 -1.70 -4.00
C PRO A 36 2.80 -1.07 -3.95
N ALA A 37 3.26 -0.49 -5.08
CA ALA A 37 4.57 0.14 -5.15
C ALA A 37 4.61 1.44 -4.30
N ALA A 38 3.54 2.24 -4.36
CA ALA A 38 3.39 3.42 -3.52
C ALA A 38 3.30 3.04 -2.03
N LEU A 39 2.58 1.96 -1.68
CA LEU A 39 2.50 1.44 -0.33
C LEU A 39 3.86 0.99 0.20
N LYS A 40 4.64 0.24 -0.60
CA LYS A 40 6.00 -0.19 -0.26
C LYS A 40 6.93 1.01 -0.07
N THR A 41 6.87 1.98 -0.97
CA THR A 41 7.65 3.22 -0.87
C THR A 41 7.32 3.97 0.42
N LEU A 42 6.03 4.17 0.72
CA LEU A 42 5.62 4.88 1.92
C LEU A 42 6.02 4.13 3.19
N ALA A 43 5.85 2.80 3.23
CA ALA A 43 6.27 1.99 4.37
C ALA A 43 7.77 2.10 4.63
N THR A 44 8.60 2.10 3.56
CA THR A 44 10.06 2.27 3.67
C THR A 44 10.42 3.67 4.17
N VAL A 45 9.76 4.72 3.68
CA VAL A 45 9.96 6.09 4.15
C VAL A 45 9.60 6.25 5.62
N LEU A 46 8.49 5.65 6.06
CA LEU A 46 8.07 5.66 7.46
C LEU A 46 9.03 4.88 8.35
N ALA A 47 9.48 3.69 7.91
CA ALA A 47 10.49 2.91 8.64
C ALA A 47 11.78 3.72 8.83
N ALA A 48 12.25 4.39 7.77
CA ALA A 48 13.40 5.30 7.87
C ALA A 48 13.15 6.48 8.80
N GLY A 49 11.93 7.03 8.81
CA GLY A 49 11.55 8.11 9.70
C GLY A 49 11.53 7.71 11.18
N ILE A 50 11.03 6.51 11.47
CA ILE A 50 10.98 5.95 12.83
C ILE A 50 12.39 5.64 13.35
N LEU A 51 13.27 5.08 12.51
CA LEU A 51 14.65 4.72 12.85
C LEU A 51 15.64 5.89 12.73
N CYS A 52 15.19 7.06 12.27
CA CYS A 52 16.03 8.21 12.03
C CYS A 52 16.55 8.84 13.32
N GLU A 53 17.87 9.04 13.39
CA GLU A 53 18.57 9.72 14.49
C GLU A 53 19.06 11.13 14.12
N GLY A 54 18.70 11.61 12.93
CA GLY A 54 19.08 12.95 12.46
C GLY A 54 18.31 14.04 13.20
N ALA A 55 18.91 15.21 13.32
CA ALA A 55 18.21 16.38 13.83
C ALA A 55 17.28 16.96 12.76
N GLY A 56 16.09 17.41 13.17
CA GLY A 56 15.12 18.08 12.28
C GLY A 56 14.02 17.17 11.78
N SER A 57 13.69 17.26 10.49
CA SER A 57 12.60 16.45 9.92
C SER A 57 12.99 14.99 9.70
N HIS A 58 12.07 14.09 10.00
CA HIS A 58 12.25 12.64 9.80
C HIS A 58 11.45 12.12 8.59
N PRO A 59 12.05 11.25 7.74
CA PRO A 59 13.47 10.86 7.71
C PRO A 59 14.37 12.01 7.22
N CYS A 60 15.57 12.15 7.78
CA CYS A 60 16.52 13.15 7.32
C CYS A 60 17.25 12.73 6.02
N GLY A 61 17.21 11.44 5.66
CA GLY A 61 17.82 10.85 4.47
C GLY A 61 19.35 10.72 4.49
N ASN A 62 20.04 11.32 5.48
CA ASN A 62 21.50 11.40 5.49
C ASN A 62 22.19 10.68 6.66
N CYS A 63 21.49 10.43 7.78
CA CYS A 63 22.06 9.70 8.91
C CYS A 63 22.33 8.24 8.56
N LEU A 64 23.12 7.57 9.39
CA LEU A 64 23.50 6.18 9.16
C LEU A 64 22.26 5.24 9.14
N PRO A 65 21.30 5.33 10.09
CA PRO A 65 20.07 4.56 10.01
C PRO A 65 19.29 4.75 8.70
N CYS A 66 19.07 6.00 8.25
CA CYS A 66 18.36 6.26 6.99
C CYS A 66 19.04 5.60 5.78
N ARG A 67 20.38 5.64 5.72
CA ARG A 67 21.15 4.98 4.65
C ARG A 67 21.07 3.45 4.73
N LYS A 68 21.12 2.88 5.94
CA LYS A 68 20.95 1.44 6.14
C LYS A 68 19.54 0.97 5.72
N VAL A 69 18.51 1.75 6.02
CA VAL A 69 17.13 1.46 5.57
C VAL A 69 17.04 1.53 4.04
N GLU A 70 17.60 2.55 3.41
CA GLU A 70 17.61 2.70 1.96
C GLU A 70 18.30 1.52 1.25
N GLN A 71 19.33 0.96 1.87
CA GLN A 71 20.07 -0.22 1.39
C GLN A 71 19.42 -1.56 1.79
N GLY A 72 18.39 -1.55 2.63
CA GLY A 72 17.72 -2.76 3.12
C GLY A 72 18.57 -3.58 4.13
N VAL A 73 19.55 -2.96 4.80
CA VAL A 73 20.51 -3.65 5.69
C VAL A 73 20.44 -3.18 7.14
N HIS A 74 19.38 -2.47 7.54
CA HIS A 74 19.22 -2.02 8.92
C HIS A 74 18.88 -3.20 9.85
N PRO A 75 19.66 -3.49 10.92
CA PRO A 75 19.44 -4.66 11.77
C PRO A 75 18.11 -4.63 12.55
N ASP A 76 17.56 -3.44 12.80
CA ASP A 76 16.30 -3.26 13.51
C ASP A 76 15.12 -2.98 12.56
N LEU A 77 15.28 -3.24 11.26
CA LEU A 77 14.21 -3.24 10.28
C LEU A 77 13.98 -4.67 9.78
N MET A 78 12.80 -5.19 10.06
CA MET A 78 12.33 -6.45 9.52
C MET A 78 11.27 -6.17 8.44
N ILE A 79 11.44 -6.72 7.26
CA ILE A 79 10.48 -6.61 6.16
C ILE A 79 10.01 -8.01 5.81
N VAL A 80 8.69 -8.20 5.83
CA VAL A 80 8.01 -9.39 5.35
C VAL A 80 7.31 -9.03 4.05
N ASP A 81 7.74 -9.67 2.97
CA ASP A 81 7.19 -9.49 1.63
C ASP A 81 7.22 -10.83 0.87
N GLU A 82 6.17 -11.61 1.04
CA GLU A 82 6.00 -12.91 0.37
C GLU A 82 5.18 -12.77 -0.94
N GLY A 83 4.97 -11.54 -1.39
CA GLY A 83 4.15 -11.24 -2.57
C GLY A 83 2.70 -11.68 -2.38
N GLU A 84 2.19 -12.50 -3.32
CA GLU A 84 0.80 -13.00 -3.26
C GLU A 84 0.64 -14.27 -2.41
N ALA A 85 1.72 -14.79 -1.84
CA ALA A 85 1.66 -16.00 -1.04
C ALA A 85 0.89 -15.80 0.28
N GLU A 86 0.20 -16.86 0.72
CA GLU A 86 -0.50 -16.85 2.00
C GLU A 86 0.50 -16.79 3.16
N LEU A 87 0.34 -15.78 4.03
CA LEU A 87 1.15 -15.60 5.22
C LEU A 87 0.56 -16.42 6.38
N LYS A 88 1.29 -17.47 6.77
CA LYS A 88 0.83 -18.46 7.75
C LYS A 88 1.20 -18.08 9.20
N VAL A 89 0.60 -18.79 10.14
CA VAL A 89 0.78 -18.56 11.59
C VAL A 89 2.22 -18.67 12.07
N ASP A 90 3.06 -19.47 11.39
CA ASP A 90 4.47 -19.62 11.77
C ASP A 90 5.24 -18.30 11.59
N LEU A 91 4.91 -17.51 10.56
CA LEU A 91 5.41 -16.15 10.41
C LEU A 91 5.03 -15.27 11.61
N ALA A 92 3.78 -15.31 12.04
CA ALA A 92 3.34 -14.54 13.20
C ALA A 92 4.11 -14.93 14.49
N ARG A 93 4.43 -16.20 14.66
CA ARG A 93 5.27 -16.69 15.78
C ARG A 93 6.71 -16.20 15.67
N GLN A 94 7.27 -16.23 14.47
CA GLN A 94 8.61 -15.69 14.22
C GLN A 94 8.67 -14.19 14.51
N LEU A 95 7.71 -13.41 13.99
CA LEU A 95 7.59 -11.97 14.26
C LEU A 95 7.52 -11.66 15.75
N LYS A 96 6.76 -12.45 16.50
CA LYS A 96 6.67 -12.32 17.95
C LYS A 96 8.00 -12.57 18.64
N ALA A 97 8.73 -13.61 18.26
CA ALA A 97 10.04 -13.93 18.82
C ALA A 97 11.04 -12.82 18.52
N GLU A 98 11.08 -12.33 17.28
CA GLU A 98 11.97 -11.25 16.84
C GLU A 98 11.67 -9.93 17.56
N ASN A 99 10.38 -9.58 17.73
CA ASN A 99 9.99 -8.34 18.41
C ASN A 99 10.14 -8.39 19.94
N ALA A 100 10.38 -9.56 20.53
CA ALA A 100 10.75 -9.67 21.92
C ALA A 100 12.22 -9.28 22.19
N ILE A 101 13.05 -9.19 21.15
CA ILE A 101 14.46 -8.81 21.24
C ILE A 101 14.56 -7.29 21.20
N ILE A 102 15.31 -6.71 22.14
CA ILE A 102 15.59 -5.27 22.15
C ILE A 102 16.34 -4.85 20.87
N PRO A 103 16.19 -3.61 20.42
CA PRO A 103 16.90 -3.10 19.25
C PRO A 103 18.42 -3.24 19.38
N ASN A 104 19.11 -3.46 18.24
CA ASN A 104 20.56 -3.62 18.20
C ASN A 104 21.29 -2.30 17.98
N ASP A 105 20.73 -1.41 17.15
CA ASP A 105 21.45 -0.27 16.55
C ASP A 105 20.78 1.07 16.89
N GLY A 106 19.89 1.09 17.86
CA GLY A 106 19.17 2.29 18.27
C GLY A 106 18.15 2.00 19.35
N GLU A 107 17.17 2.89 19.50
CA GLU A 107 16.11 2.76 20.51
C GLU A 107 14.81 2.15 19.96
N ARG A 108 14.72 1.93 18.66
CA ARG A 108 13.48 1.54 17.98
C ARG A 108 13.69 0.38 17.02
N ARG A 109 12.68 -0.45 16.92
CA ARG A 109 12.59 -1.55 15.97
C ARG A 109 11.34 -1.40 15.11
N VAL A 110 11.46 -1.65 13.82
CA VAL A 110 10.34 -1.55 12.88
C VAL A 110 10.12 -2.89 12.18
N THR A 111 8.90 -3.37 12.21
CA THR A 111 8.45 -4.53 11.45
C THR A 111 7.46 -4.06 10.39
N VAL A 112 7.80 -4.28 9.12
CA VAL A 112 6.94 -4.00 7.98
C VAL A 112 6.37 -5.31 7.47
N ILE A 113 5.04 -5.39 7.32
CA ILE A 113 4.34 -6.54 6.74
C ILE A 113 3.64 -6.05 5.48
N HIS A 114 4.20 -6.39 4.33
CA HIS A 114 3.56 -6.11 3.04
C HIS A 114 2.46 -7.11 2.75
N HIS A 115 1.47 -6.68 1.96
CA HIS A 115 0.33 -7.52 1.57
C HIS A 115 -0.36 -8.19 2.77
N ALA A 116 -0.60 -7.43 3.84
CA ALA A 116 -1.18 -7.95 5.09
C ALA A 116 -2.55 -8.63 4.89
N GLN A 117 -3.27 -8.31 3.79
CA GLN A 117 -4.49 -9.02 3.39
C GLN A 117 -4.26 -10.52 3.15
N ASN A 118 -3.02 -10.94 2.87
CA ASN A 118 -2.67 -12.35 2.65
C ASN A 118 -2.39 -13.12 3.96
N LEU A 119 -2.40 -12.45 5.12
CA LEU A 119 -2.37 -13.11 6.42
C LEU A 119 -3.64 -13.95 6.60
N ASN A 120 -3.49 -15.26 6.79
CA ASN A 120 -4.63 -16.08 7.12
C ASN A 120 -5.23 -15.73 8.50
N PRO A 121 -6.49 -16.08 8.78
CA PRO A 121 -7.15 -15.72 10.04
C PRO A 121 -6.40 -16.17 11.30
N MET A 122 -5.68 -17.29 11.23
CA MET A 122 -4.87 -17.79 12.36
C MET A 122 -3.64 -16.91 12.60
N ALA A 123 -2.95 -16.47 11.54
CA ALA A 123 -1.83 -15.55 11.63
C ALA A 123 -2.27 -14.16 12.13
N GLN A 124 -3.40 -13.65 11.61
CA GLN A 124 -3.97 -12.38 12.09
C GLN A 124 -4.28 -12.43 13.58
N ASN A 125 -4.95 -13.50 14.05
CA ASN A 125 -5.26 -13.66 15.47
C ASN A 125 -3.99 -13.80 16.34
N ALA A 126 -2.95 -14.47 15.85
CA ALA A 126 -1.70 -14.62 16.57
C ALA A 126 -0.95 -13.29 16.76
N LEU A 127 -1.15 -12.32 15.85
CA LEU A 127 -0.54 -10.99 15.92
C LEU A 127 -1.32 -9.99 16.79
N LEU A 128 -2.58 -10.27 17.17
CA LEU A 128 -3.44 -9.29 17.85
C LEU A 128 -2.80 -8.70 19.12
N LYS A 129 -2.15 -9.54 19.93
CA LYS A 129 -1.51 -9.08 21.18
C LYS A 129 -0.34 -8.11 20.90
N GLU A 130 0.47 -8.43 19.90
CA GLU A 130 1.61 -7.61 19.50
C GLU A 130 1.17 -6.27 18.89
N LEU A 131 0.03 -6.26 18.22
CA LEU A 131 -0.54 -5.03 17.63
C LEU A 131 -1.28 -4.16 18.66
N GLU A 132 -1.81 -4.76 19.74
CA GLU A 132 -2.53 -4.05 20.78
C GLU A 132 -1.61 -3.40 21.83
N GLU A 133 -0.62 -4.17 22.29
CA GLU A 133 0.33 -3.76 23.33
C GLU A 133 1.77 -4.06 22.87
N PRO A 134 2.27 -3.37 21.83
CA PRO A 134 3.64 -3.55 21.41
C PRO A 134 4.62 -3.05 22.48
N PRO A 135 5.81 -3.67 22.61
CA PRO A 135 6.89 -3.11 23.40
C PRO A 135 7.17 -1.64 23.04
N ALA A 136 7.58 -0.81 23.98
CA ALA A 136 7.75 0.63 23.77
C ALA A 136 8.67 0.99 22.60
N TYR A 137 9.60 0.10 22.27
CA TYR A 137 10.55 0.24 21.15
C TYR A 137 10.05 -0.33 19.82
N ALA A 138 8.96 -1.12 19.80
CA ALA A 138 8.51 -1.83 18.62
C ALA A 138 7.43 -1.05 17.86
N PHE A 139 7.59 -0.98 16.55
CA PHE A 139 6.65 -0.34 15.62
C PHE A 139 6.26 -1.33 14.52
N PHE A 140 4.99 -1.36 14.17
CA PHE A 140 4.43 -2.21 13.13
C PHE A 140 3.82 -1.38 12.02
N ILE A 141 4.23 -1.64 10.78
CA ILE A 141 3.67 -1.04 9.59
C ILE A 141 3.10 -2.16 8.73
N LEU A 142 1.79 -2.22 8.63
CA LEU A 142 1.07 -3.13 7.76
C LEU A 142 0.69 -2.39 6.47
N THR A 143 0.87 -3.02 5.31
CA THR A 143 0.33 -2.50 4.04
C THR A 143 -0.75 -3.43 3.51
N ALA A 144 -1.83 -2.88 2.98
CA ALA A 144 -2.92 -3.66 2.40
C ALA A 144 -3.59 -2.90 1.24
N GLU A 145 -3.72 -3.57 0.10
CA GLU A 145 -4.50 -3.07 -1.04
C GLU A 145 -6.00 -3.25 -0.80
N GLN A 146 -6.34 -4.29 -0.08
CA GLN A 146 -7.71 -4.65 0.30
C GLN A 146 -7.83 -4.72 1.83
N PRO A 147 -7.90 -3.57 2.54
CA PRO A 147 -7.92 -3.55 4.00
C PRO A 147 -9.15 -4.26 4.59
N ASP A 148 -10.24 -4.40 3.83
CA ASP A 148 -11.45 -5.10 4.27
C ASP A 148 -11.27 -6.62 4.37
N SER A 149 -10.25 -7.19 3.75
CA SER A 149 -9.87 -8.61 3.92
C SER A 149 -9.23 -8.89 5.28
N LEU A 150 -8.74 -7.86 5.97
CA LEU A 150 -8.25 -8.00 7.33
C LEU A 150 -9.40 -8.09 8.33
N LEU A 151 -9.21 -8.91 9.36
CA LEU A 151 -10.15 -8.99 10.47
C LEU A 151 -10.39 -7.61 11.10
N GLN A 152 -11.63 -7.34 11.47
CA GLN A 152 -11.98 -6.09 12.12
C GLN A 152 -11.16 -5.87 13.41
N THR A 153 -10.82 -6.94 14.11
CA THR A 153 -9.99 -6.91 15.31
C THR A 153 -8.56 -6.43 15.05
N VAL A 154 -7.97 -6.74 13.90
CA VAL A 154 -6.68 -6.19 13.46
C VAL A 154 -6.82 -4.72 13.08
N ARG A 155 -7.83 -4.43 12.24
CA ARG A 155 -8.08 -3.05 11.74
C ARG A 155 -8.39 -2.04 12.84
N SER A 156 -9.01 -2.47 13.93
CA SER A 156 -9.34 -1.59 15.06
C SER A 156 -8.14 -1.23 15.94
N ARG A 157 -7.05 -2.01 15.87
CA ARG A 157 -5.82 -1.79 16.62
C ARG A 157 -4.77 -0.98 15.87
N CYS A 158 -5.01 -0.74 14.58
CA CYS A 158 -4.10 0.03 13.74
C CYS A 158 -4.60 1.46 13.54
N THR A 159 -3.70 2.43 13.63
CA THR A 159 -3.95 3.77 13.09
C THR A 159 -3.91 3.69 11.57
N LYS A 160 -4.99 4.11 10.93
CA LYS A 160 -5.20 3.94 9.49
C LYS A 160 -4.75 5.17 8.72
N PHE A 161 -3.95 4.94 7.69
CA PHE A 161 -3.59 5.94 6.69
C PHE A 161 -3.90 5.40 5.31
N ALA A 162 -4.79 6.08 4.59
CA ALA A 162 -5.14 5.71 3.22
C ALA A 162 -4.40 6.62 2.23
N LEU A 163 -3.74 6.01 1.25
CA LEU A 163 -3.25 6.73 0.10
C LEU A 163 -4.42 7.14 -0.77
N GLU A 164 -4.34 8.34 -1.33
CA GLU A 164 -5.25 8.75 -2.40
C GLU A 164 -5.08 7.78 -3.57
N PRO A 165 -6.18 7.45 -4.26
CA PRO A 165 -6.09 6.61 -5.46
C PRO A 165 -5.02 7.14 -6.40
N SER A 166 -4.19 6.24 -6.91
CA SER A 166 -3.11 6.62 -7.81
C SER A 166 -3.69 7.37 -9.00
N GLN A 167 -3.39 8.67 -9.10
CA GLN A 167 -3.72 9.48 -10.27
C GLN A 167 -2.81 9.19 -11.48
N ALA A 168 -1.89 8.23 -11.35
CA ALA A 168 -1.24 7.70 -12.52
C ALA A 168 -2.34 7.01 -13.35
N ALA A 169 -3.11 7.83 -14.05
CA ALA A 169 -4.01 7.36 -15.08
C ALA A 169 -3.22 6.39 -15.95
N VAL A 170 -3.77 5.21 -16.15
CA VAL A 170 -3.49 4.45 -17.37
C VAL A 170 -3.62 5.49 -18.47
N SER A 171 -2.58 5.66 -19.28
CA SER A 171 -2.63 6.68 -20.34
C SER A 171 -3.93 6.45 -21.14
N ASP A 172 -4.56 7.53 -21.59
CA ASP A 172 -5.80 7.41 -22.38
C ASP A 172 -5.59 6.44 -23.56
N GLU A 173 -4.37 6.35 -24.10
CA GLU A 173 -3.98 5.39 -25.13
C GLU A 173 -4.01 3.94 -24.63
N GLU A 174 -3.51 3.67 -23.45
CA GLU A 174 -3.47 2.32 -22.85
C GLU A 174 -4.88 1.84 -22.47
N ALA A 175 -5.69 2.72 -21.89
CA ALA A 175 -7.09 2.42 -21.60
C ALA A 175 -7.92 2.29 -22.88
N ALA A 176 -7.68 3.11 -23.91
CA ALA A 176 -8.31 3.00 -25.22
C ALA A 176 -7.93 1.67 -25.93
N SER A 177 -6.67 1.23 -25.81
CA SER A 177 -6.24 -0.05 -26.38
C SER A 177 -6.92 -1.25 -25.72
N LEU A 178 -7.18 -1.20 -24.42
CA LEU A 178 -7.92 -2.23 -23.69
C LEU A 178 -9.42 -2.26 -24.08
N LEU A 179 -9.97 -1.10 -24.42
CA LEU A 179 -11.38 -0.95 -24.82
C LEU A 179 -11.63 -1.26 -26.30
N ALA A 180 -10.64 -1.06 -27.16
CA ALA A 180 -10.81 -1.18 -28.61
C ALA A 180 -11.47 -2.50 -29.06
N PRO A 181 -11.08 -3.69 -28.55
CA PRO A 181 -11.72 -4.95 -28.93
C PRO A 181 -13.21 -5.01 -28.55
N TYR A 182 -13.55 -4.45 -27.37
CA TYR A 182 -14.94 -4.42 -26.91
C TYR A 182 -15.78 -3.44 -27.72
N LEU A 183 -15.28 -2.24 -28.00
CA LEU A 183 -15.98 -1.24 -28.80
C LEU A 183 -16.19 -1.71 -30.25
N SER A 184 -15.21 -2.40 -30.84
CA SER A 184 -15.37 -3.01 -32.19
C SER A 184 -16.47 -4.06 -32.18
N ALA A 185 -16.52 -4.92 -31.16
CA ALA A 185 -17.55 -5.94 -31.03
C ALA A 185 -18.97 -5.32 -30.84
N VAL A 186 -19.07 -4.20 -30.11
CA VAL A 186 -20.31 -3.43 -29.98
C VAL A 186 -20.75 -2.83 -31.32
N ALA A 187 -19.82 -2.22 -32.07
CA ALA A 187 -20.08 -1.65 -33.38
C ALA A 187 -20.56 -2.69 -34.40
N GLU A 188 -19.96 -3.89 -34.35
CA GLU A 188 -20.32 -5.03 -35.18
C GLU A 188 -21.59 -5.76 -34.70
N ARG A 189 -22.16 -5.39 -33.56
CA ARG A 189 -23.29 -6.07 -32.88
C ARG A 189 -23.04 -7.57 -32.66
N ARG A 190 -21.79 -7.94 -32.33
CA ARG A 190 -21.35 -9.31 -32.10
C ARG A 190 -21.31 -9.62 -30.61
N GLU A 191 -22.39 -10.18 -30.08
CA GLU A 191 -22.52 -10.54 -28.66
C GLU A 191 -21.45 -11.53 -28.17
N ASP A 192 -21.09 -12.51 -29.03
CA ASP A 192 -20.05 -13.48 -28.75
C ASP A 192 -18.68 -12.83 -28.52
N ARG A 193 -18.32 -11.84 -29.33
CA ARG A 193 -17.07 -11.08 -29.19
C ARG A 193 -17.10 -10.09 -28.03
N MET A 194 -18.26 -9.49 -27.76
CA MET A 194 -18.45 -8.62 -26.59
C MET A 194 -18.18 -9.38 -25.31
N MET A 195 -18.72 -10.59 -25.18
CA MET A 195 -18.52 -11.43 -24.01
C MET A 195 -17.06 -11.86 -23.85
N LEU A 196 -16.41 -12.29 -24.93
CA LEU A 196 -14.99 -12.66 -24.90
C LEU A 196 -14.08 -11.48 -24.53
N SER A 197 -14.35 -10.30 -25.05
CA SER A 197 -13.59 -9.08 -24.72
C SER A 197 -13.79 -8.67 -23.25
N ALA A 198 -15.01 -8.77 -22.74
CA ALA A 198 -15.33 -8.49 -21.32
C ALA A 198 -14.62 -9.49 -20.39
N MET A 199 -14.59 -10.79 -20.72
CA MET A 199 -13.84 -11.80 -19.97
C MET A 199 -12.32 -11.53 -19.98
N GLY A 200 -11.79 -10.96 -21.07
CA GLY A 200 -10.40 -10.52 -21.15
C GLY A 200 -10.05 -9.43 -20.12
N LEU A 201 -11.01 -8.60 -19.77
CA LEU A 201 -10.85 -7.54 -18.76
C LEU A 201 -10.81 -8.08 -17.32
N GLU A 202 -11.30 -9.29 -17.05
CA GLU A 202 -11.28 -9.90 -15.72
C GLU A 202 -9.87 -10.03 -15.13
N LYS A 203 -8.87 -10.24 -15.98
CA LYS A 203 -7.45 -10.33 -15.59
C LYS A 203 -6.73 -8.98 -15.57
N THR A 204 -7.45 -7.91 -15.88
CA THR A 204 -6.88 -6.57 -15.96
C THR A 204 -6.75 -5.97 -14.55
N PRO A 205 -5.61 -5.37 -14.19
CA PRO A 205 -5.46 -4.72 -12.89
C PRO A 205 -6.55 -3.69 -12.64
N ARG A 206 -7.08 -3.63 -11.41
CA ARG A 206 -8.15 -2.70 -10.99
C ARG A 206 -7.91 -1.27 -11.46
N ARG A 207 -6.68 -0.82 -11.42
CA ARG A 207 -6.24 0.51 -11.86
C ARG A 207 -6.54 0.74 -13.35
N ALA A 208 -6.22 -0.23 -14.21
CA ALA A 208 -6.50 -0.13 -15.65
C ALA A 208 -8.01 -0.16 -15.92
N LEU A 209 -8.78 -0.92 -15.14
CA LEU A 209 -10.25 -0.93 -15.22
C LEU A 209 -10.87 0.42 -14.86
N LEU A 210 -10.33 1.14 -13.87
CA LEU A 210 -10.81 2.49 -13.52
C LEU A 210 -10.55 3.48 -14.66
N GLY A 211 -9.40 3.42 -15.34
CA GLY A 211 -9.12 4.21 -16.54
C GLY A 211 -10.10 3.90 -17.67
N VAL A 212 -10.34 2.62 -17.94
CA VAL A 212 -11.33 2.13 -18.91
C VAL A 212 -12.74 2.68 -18.62
N LEU A 213 -13.18 2.62 -17.36
CA LEU A 213 -14.48 3.14 -16.93
C LEU A 213 -14.58 4.66 -17.09
N GLY A 214 -13.50 5.38 -16.82
CA GLY A 214 -13.41 6.84 -17.03
C GLY A 214 -13.62 7.23 -18.50
N ILE A 215 -12.98 6.54 -19.43
CA ILE A 215 -13.16 6.76 -20.88
C ILE A 215 -14.57 6.41 -21.32
N LEU A 216 -15.13 5.29 -20.85
CA LEU A 216 -16.53 4.92 -21.17
C LEU A 216 -17.52 5.96 -20.67
N GLN A 217 -17.36 6.48 -19.46
CA GLN A 217 -18.21 7.53 -18.92
C GLN A 217 -18.13 8.81 -19.74
N ALA A 218 -16.93 9.22 -20.16
CA ALA A 218 -16.73 10.38 -21.03
C ALA A 218 -17.42 10.16 -22.39
N ALA A 219 -17.20 9.03 -23.03
CA ALA A 219 -17.80 8.70 -24.33
C ALA A 219 -19.34 8.66 -24.30
N VAL A 220 -19.93 8.07 -23.25
CA VAL A 220 -21.40 8.04 -23.06
C VAL A 220 -21.95 9.45 -22.86
N ARG A 221 -21.29 10.27 -22.04
CA ARG A 221 -21.68 11.67 -21.84
C ARG A 221 -21.67 12.45 -23.15
N ASP A 222 -20.60 12.33 -23.93
CA ASP A 222 -20.44 13.02 -25.20
C ASP A 222 -21.48 12.57 -26.23
N ALA A 223 -21.78 11.25 -26.28
CA ALA A 223 -22.84 10.71 -27.13
C ALA A 223 -24.23 11.26 -26.75
N ILE A 224 -24.53 11.45 -25.47
CA ILE A 224 -25.80 12.06 -25.01
C ILE A 224 -25.87 13.53 -25.42
N PHE A 225 -24.78 14.27 -25.37
CA PHE A 225 -24.74 15.67 -25.83
C PHE A 225 -24.99 15.77 -27.33
N VAL A 226 -24.34 14.93 -28.14
CA VAL A 226 -24.52 14.89 -29.60
C VAL A 226 -25.98 14.48 -30.00
N SER A 227 -26.61 13.58 -29.24
CA SER A 227 -27.98 13.13 -29.54
C SER A 227 -29.07 14.16 -29.20
N LYS A 228 -28.71 15.21 -28.45
CA LYS A 228 -29.65 16.31 -28.06
C LYS A 228 -29.44 17.59 -28.87
N ALA A 229 -28.43 17.65 -29.72
CA ALA A 229 -28.20 18.73 -30.67
C ALA A 229 -28.81 18.40 -32.04
#